data_0a158ccf0221989468504ea25cd53b3b
#
_entry.id   0a158ccf0221989468504ea25cd53b3b
#
_cell.length_a   1.000
_cell.length_b   1.000
_cell.length_c   1.000
_cell.angle_alpha   90.00
_cell.angle_beta   90.00
_cell.angle_gamma   90.00
#
_symmetry.space_group_name_H-M   'P 1'
#
loop_
_entity.id
_entity.type
_entity.pdbx_description
1 polymer ?
#
loop_
_entity_poly.entity_id
_entity_poly.type
_entity_poly.pdbx_seq_one_letter_code
_entity_poly.pdbx_strand_id
1 'polypeptide(L)'
;MKCLILAAGYATRLYPLTENFPKPLLKVGEKTILDWLVDDIDTLNVVDEFVVISNHKFAHHFEGWAATKVQKITVVDDGTDTNETRLGAVKDIQFAIEKLQLTDDMLVIAGDNVLDFSLTKFMQYALEKGISCIMRYFEPEAKKLSKSGVITLGDGDEVLEMAEKPAVPASNWCCPPFYYYTAEDAQLVRKGIESGCGTDAPGSYIAWLCRQTAVHAMEMPGKRYDIGNLESYEKVKAEYNGITK
;
A
#
# COMPACT_ATOMS: atom_id res chain seq x y z
N MET A 1 -16.88 1.74 0.00
CA MET A 1 -15.57 1.52 -0.71
C MET A 1 -14.88 0.28 -0.22
N LYS A 2 -13.90 -0.26 -0.95
CA LYS A 2 -13.09 -1.41 -0.53
C LYS A 2 -11.68 -0.96 -0.12
N CYS A 3 -11.08 -1.64 0.86
CA CYS A 3 -9.66 -1.45 1.19
C CYS A 3 -8.88 -2.69 0.76
N LEU A 4 -8.02 -2.54 -0.25
CA LEU A 4 -7.11 -3.59 -0.72
C LEU A 4 -5.78 -3.47 0.00
N ILE A 5 -5.39 -4.55 0.69
CA ILE A 5 -4.14 -4.62 1.45
C ILE A 5 -3.18 -5.57 0.73
N LEU A 6 -2.13 -5.01 0.17
CA LEU A 6 -1.09 -5.78 -0.51
C LEU A 6 -0.19 -6.47 0.52
N ALA A 7 -0.28 -7.78 0.61
CA ALA A 7 0.41 -8.61 1.60
C ALA A 7 1.08 -9.87 1.00
N ALA A 8 1.19 -9.96 -0.33
CA ALA A 8 1.78 -11.10 -1.03
C ALA A 8 3.33 -11.14 -1.03
N GLY A 9 3.99 -10.19 -0.36
CA GLY A 9 5.43 -10.11 -0.28
C GLY A 9 6.06 -11.16 0.66
N TYR A 10 7.23 -11.70 0.30
CA TYR A 10 7.95 -12.74 1.05
C TYR A 10 8.87 -12.18 2.15
N ALA A 11 9.16 -10.89 2.14
CA ALA A 11 9.99 -10.18 3.15
C ALA A 11 11.30 -10.90 3.52
N THR A 12 12.02 -11.45 2.54
CA THR A 12 13.21 -12.32 2.72
C THR A 12 14.34 -11.68 3.54
N ARG A 13 14.41 -10.35 3.60
CA ARG A 13 15.40 -9.60 4.41
C ARG A 13 15.15 -9.67 5.93
N LEU A 14 13.99 -10.18 6.34
CA LEU A 14 13.60 -10.37 7.74
C LEU A 14 13.74 -11.83 8.20
N TYR A 15 14.31 -12.73 7.39
CA TYR A 15 14.57 -14.10 7.81
C TYR A 15 15.46 -14.14 9.07
N PRO A 16 15.21 -15.08 10.01
CA PRO A 16 14.25 -16.19 9.93
C PRO A 16 12.79 -15.83 10.31
N LEU A 17 12.51 -14.60 10.80
CA LEU A 17 11.16 -14.25 11.32
C LEU A 17 10.05 -14.42 10.27
N THR A 18 10.35 -14.12 9.02
CA THR A 18 9.38 -14.16 7.92
C THR A 18 9.57 -15.35 6.99
N GLU A 19 10.37 -16.32 7.38
CA GLU A 19 10.56 -17.54 6.58
C GLU A 19 9.25 -18.34 6.47
N ASN A 20 8.53 -18.47 7.60
CA ASN A 20 7.26 -19.20 7.67
C ASN A 20 6.12 -18.37 8.26
N PHE A 21 6.27 -17.04 8.31
CA PHE A 21 5.27 -16.13 8.87
C PHE A 21 5.25 -14.80 8.12
N PRO A 22 4.08 -14.25 7.75
CA PRO A 22 4.01 -13.04 6.94
C PRO A 22 4.34 -11.78 7.76
N LYS A 23 5.14 -10.89 7.17
CA LYS A 23 5.55 -9.61 7.79
C LYS A 23 4.39 -8.77 8.32
N PRO A 24 3.24 -8.61 7.62
CA PRO A 24 2.13 -7.80 8.12
C PRO A 24 1.52 -8.28 9.45
N LEU A 25 1.71 -9.55 9.80
CA LEU A 25 1.26 -10.12 11.07
C LEU A 25 2.33 -10.11 12.19
N LEU A 26 3.52 -9.58 11.94
CA LEU A 26 4.50 -9.32 12.99
C LEU A 26 3.97 -8.25 13.95
N LYS A 27 4.25 -8.43 15.25
CA LYS A 27 3.80 -7.50 16.30
C LYS A 27 4.72 -6.29 16.43
N VAL A 28 4.08 -5.13 16.55
CA VAL A 28 4.72 -3.88 16.95
C VAL A 28 3.90 -3.30 18.10
N GLY A 29 4.46 -3.31 19.31
CA GLY A 29 3.69 -3.08 20.52
C GLY A 29 2.68 -4.20 20.78
N GLU A 30 1.46 -3.83 21.15
CA GLU A 30 0.40 -4.78 21.51
C GLU A 30 -0.32 -5.42 20.31
N LYS A 31 -0.17 -4.85 19.12
CA LYS A 31 -0.92 -5.25 17.92
C LYS A 31 0.02 -5.71 16.80
N THR A 32 -0.52 -6.45 15.83
CA THR A 32 0.17 -6.70 14.56
C THR A 32 0.24 -5.42 13.74
N ILE A 33 1.17 -5.35 12.77
CA ILE A 33 1.24 -4.22 11.82
C ILE A 33 -0.11 -4.05 11.12
N LEU A 34 -0.72 -5.16 10.73
CA LEU A 34 -2.00 -5.16 10.02
C LEU A 34 -3.17 -4.72 10.92
N ASP A 35 -3.14 -5.05 12.22
CA ASP A 35 -4.15 -4.57 13.17
C ASP A 35 -4.12 -3.04 13.29
N TRP A 36 -2.93 -2.44 13.37
CA TRP A 36 -2.80 -0.98 13.43
C TRP A 36 -3.44 -0.31 12.22
N LEU A 37 -3.23 -0.84 11.02
CA LEU A 37 -3.78 -0.29 9.77
C LEU A 37 -5.29 -0.47 9.69
N VAL A 38 -5.79 -1.68 9.93
CA VAL A 38 -7.22 -2.00 9.82
C VAL A 38 -8.04 -1.26 10.86
N ASP A 39 -7.61 -1.27 12.12
CA ASP A 39 -8.32 -0.58 13.20
C ASP A 39 -8.38 0.94 12.98
N ASP A 40 -7.31 1.55 12.45
CA ASP A 40 -7.28 2.97 12.12
C ASP A 40 -8.24 3.32 10.97
N ILE A 41 -8.14 2.60 9.86
CA ILE A 41 -8.96 2.84 8.67
C ILE A 41 -10.46 2.63 8.97
N ASP A 42 -10.80 1.63 9.79
CA ASP A 42 -12.17 1.30 10.15
C ASP A 42 -12.86 2.43 10.94
N THR A 43 -12.10 3.27 11.63
CA THR A 43 -12.66 4.39 12.43
C THR A 43 -13.45 5.39 11.59
N LEU A 44 -13.21 5.49 10.28
CA LEU A 44 -13.94 6.40 9.39
C LEU A 44 -15.30 5.84 8.91
N ASN A 45 -15.55 4.54 9.09
CA ASN A 45 -16.78 3.85 8.69
C ASN A 45 -17.17 4.02 7.20
N VAL A 46 -16.19 4.13 6.30
CA VAL A 46 -16.42 4.24 4.84
C VAL A 46 -15.96 3.00 4.08
N VAL A 47 -15.25 2.10 4.75
CA VAL A 47 -14.78 0.82 4.20
C VAL A 47 -15.79 -0.27 4.53
N ASP A 48 -16.40 -0.87 3.50
CA ASP A 48 -17.37 -1.97 3.66
C ASP A 48 -16.69 -3.33 3.80
N GLU A 49 -15.48 -3.44 3.29
CA GLU A 49 -14.73 -4.69 3.25
C GLU A 49 -13.24 -4.43 3.08
N PHE A 50 -12.44 -5.13 3.87
CA PHE A 50 -11.00 -5.22 3.72
C PHE A 50 -10.65 -6.47 2.90
N VAL A 51 -9.84 -6.31 1.86
CA VAL A 51 -9.39 -7.40 0.99
C VAL A 51 -7.88 -7.54 1.16
N VAL A 52 -7.44 -8.63 1.80
CA VAL A 52 -6.02 -8.93 1.99
C VAL A 52 -5.55 -9.83 0.87
N ILE A 53 -4.63 -9.34 0.02
CA ILE A 53 -4.06 -10.12 -1.07
C ILE A 53 -2.76 -10.74 -0.58
N SER A 54 -2.73 -12.06 -0.53
CA SER A 54 -1.61 -12.86 -0.04
C SER A 54 -1.11 -13.84 -1.09
N ASN A 55 0.16 -14.23 -1.00
CA ASN A 55 0.65 -15.41 -1.70
C ASN A 55 0.10 -16.70 -1.05
N HIS A 56 0.16 -17.82 -1.76
CA HIS A 56 -0.37 -19.11 -1.31
C HIS A 56 0.30 -19.60 -0.02
N LYS A 57 1.60 -19.41 0.11
CA LYS A 57 2.36 -19.82 1.29
C LYS A 57 1.79 -19.24 2.59
N PHE A 58 1.32 -18.00 2.58
CA PHE A 58 0.90 -17.26 3.77
C PHE A 58 -0.61 -17.05 3.90
N ALA A 59 -1.41 -17.42 2.91
CA ALA A 59 -2.85 -17.19 2.90
C ALA A 59 -3.54 -17.70 4.18
N HIS A 60 -3.20 -18.91 4.63
CA HIS A 60 -3.77 -19.52 5.84
C HIS A 60 -3.50 -18.72 7.13
N HIS A 61 -2.37 -17.99 7.23
CA HIS A 61 -2.08 -17.10 8.36
C HIS A 61 -3.02 -15.89 8.38
N PHE A 62 -3.29 -15.31 7.21
CA PHE A 62 -4.23 -14.20 7.09
C PHE A 62 -5.66 -14.63 7.31
N GLU A 63 -6.06 -15.83 6.86
CA GLU A 63 -7.37 -16.41 7.13
C GLU A 63 -7.57 -16.62 8.65
N GLY A 64 -6.57 -17.18 9.33
CA GLY A 64 -6.59 -17.33 10.79
C GLY A 64 -6.68 -16.00 11.51
N TRP A 65 -5.94 -14.98 11.07
CA TRP A 65 -6.02 -13.63 11.60
C TRP A 65 -7.40 -12.99 11.31
N ALA A 66 -7.91 -13.05 10.09
CA ALA A 66 -9.20 -12.50 9.68
C ALA A 66 -10.36 -13.07 10.51
N ALA A 67 -10.33 -14.37 10.83
CA ALA A 67 -11.33 -15.03 11.66
C ALA A 67 -11.43 -14.48 13.10
N THR A 68 -10.44 -13.71 13.54
CA THR A 68 -10.44 -13.04 14.86
C THR A 68 -11.02 -11.63 14.85
N LYS A 69 -11.37 -11.11 13.66
CA LYS A 69 -11.78 -9.72 13.47
C LYS A 69 -13.29 -9.56 13.40
N VAL A 70 -13.74 -8.36 13.81
CA VAL A 70 -15.16 -7.97 13.66
C VAL A 70 -15.43 -7.33 12.31
N GLN A 71 -14.41 -6.77 11.68
CA GLN A 71 -14.46 -6.21 10.34
C GLN A 71 -14.71 -7.32 9.30
N LYS A 72 -15.41 -6.99 8.23
CA LYS A 72 -15.52 -7.88 7.07
C LYS A 72 -14.19 -7.93 6.34
N ILE A 73 -13.49 -9.07 6.44
CA ILE A 73 -12.18 -9.29 5.81
C ILE A 73 -12.24 -10.49 4.89
N THR A 74 -11.88 -10.28 3.62
CA THR A 74 -11.71 -11.35 2.62
C THR A 74 -10.23 -11.53 2.32
N VAL A 75 -9.74 -12.76 2.41
CA VAL A 75 -8.37 -13.11 2.02
C VAL A 75 -8.39 -13.63 0.58
N VAL A 76 -7.56 -13.05 -0.26
CA VAL A 76 -7.38 -13.45 -1.67
C VAL A 76 -5.99 -14.06 -1.81
N ASP A 77 -5.96 -15.36 -2.04
CA ASP A 77 -4.76 -16.11 -2.39
C ASP A 77 -4.46 -15.92 -3.88
N ASP A 78 -3.29 -15.38 -4.21
CA ASP A 78 -2.82 -15.12 -5.58
C ASP A 78 -2.28 -16.38 -6.29
N GLY A 79 -2.17 -17.50 -5.56
CA GLY A 79 -1.71 -18.80 -6.07
C GLY A 79 -0.19 -18.91 -6.24
N THR A 80 0.60 -17.94 -5.79
CA THR A 80 2.08 -17.99 -5.92
C THR A 80 2.74 -18.56 -4.68
N ASP A 81 3.74 -19.44 -4.86
CA ASP A 81 4.41 -20.16 -3.78
C ASP A 81 5.81 -19.63 -3.47
N THR A 82 6.44 -18.91 -4.39
CA THR A 82 7.81 -18.43 -4.25
C THR A 82 7.97 -16.97 -4.64
N ASN A 83 9.02 -16.33 -4.13
CA ASN A 83 9.33 -14.95 -4.48
C ASN A 83 9.60 -14.75 -5.98
N GLU A 84 10.09 -15.78 -6.67
CA GLU A 84 10.37 -15.76 -8.11
C GLU A 84 9.10 -15.81 -8.95
N THR A 85 8.05 -16.47 -8.46
CA THR A 85 6.77 -16.66 -9.17
C THR A 85 5.73 -15.59 -8.83
N ARG A 86 6.03 -14.66 -7.89
CA ARG A 86 5.09 -13.61 -7.48
C ARG A 86 4.53 -12.82 -8.66
N LEU A 87 3.27 -12.45 -8.59
CA LEU A 87 2.59 -11.69 -9.63
C LEU A 87 3.13 -10.25 -9.73
N GLY A 88 3.44 -9.65 -8.57
CA GLY A 88 3.74 -8.24 -8.41
C GLY A 88 2.51 -7.39 -8.09
N ALA A 89 2.74 -6.31 -7.35
CA ALA A 89 1.68 -5.57 -6.67
C ALA A 89 0.55 -5.06 -7.59
N VAL A 90 0.87 -4.61 -8.82
CA VAL A 90 -0.17 -4.14 -9.75
C VAL A 90 -1.02 -5.29 -10.29
N LYS A 91 -0.40 -6.46 -10.54
CA LYS A 91 -1.15 -7.66 -10.93
C LYS A 91 -1.96 -8.24 -9.76
N ASP A 92 -1.48 -8.12 -8.52
CA ASP A 92 -2.23 -8.50 -7.33
C ASP A 92 -3.51 -7.67 -7.21
N ILE A 93 -3.42 -6.34 -7.45
CA ILE A 93 -4.60 -5.46 -7.49
C ILE A 93 -5.57 -5.93 -8.59
N GLN A 94 -5.09 -6.14 -9.81
CA GLN A 94 -5.93 -6.60 -10.92
C GLN A 94 -6.57 -7.95 -10.64
N PHE A 95 -5.81 -8.89 -10.06
CA PHE A 95 -6.31 -10.22 -9.71
C PHE A 95 -7.45 -10.14 -8.68
N ALA A 96 -7.32 -9.29 -7.64
CA ALA A 96 -8.38 -9.10 -6.66
C ALA A 96 -9.63 -8.45 -7.27
N ILE A 97 -9.46 -7.44 -8.12
CA ILE A 97 -10.56 -6.79 -8.83
C ILE A 97 -11.37 -7.82 -9.64
N GLU A 98 -10.69 -8.66 -10.39
CA GLU A 98 -11.34 -9.69 -11.23
C GLU A 98 -11.99 -10.80 -10.41
N LYS A 99 -11.25 -11.34 -9.44
CA LYS A 99 -11.70 -12.48 -8.63
C LYS A 99 -12.94 -12.13 -7.80
N LEU A 100 -13.02 -10.91 -7.28
CA LEU A 100 -14.11 -10.44 -6.44
C LEU A 100 -15.11 -9.53 -7.18
N GLN A 101 -14.89 -9.27 -8.47
CA GLN A 101 -15.72 -8.38 -9.31
C GLN A 101 -15.92 -6.99 -8.67
N LEU A 102 -14.82 -6.42 -8.16
CA LEU A 102 -14.86 -5.14 -7.47
C LEU A 102 -15.15 -3.99 -8.45
N THR A 103 -16.10 -3.15 -8.10
CA THR A 103 -16.55 -1.99 -8.91
C THR A 103 -16.61 -0.71 -8.10
N ASP A 104 -16.14 -0.75 -6.86
CA ASP A 104 -16.18 0.37 -5.92
C ASP A 104 -14.91 1.23 -6.02
N ASP A 105 -14.96 2.41 -5.40
CA ASP A 105 -13.75 3.13 -5.02
C ASP A 105 -12.87 2.26 -4.12
N MET A 106 -11.57 2.40 -4.25
CA MET A 106 -10.61 1.55 -3.53
C MET A 106 -9.53 2.36 -2.82
N LEU A 107 -9.35 2.10 -1.54
CA LEU A 107 -8.11 2.41 -0.83
C LEU A 107 -7.15 1.23 -1.02
N VAL A 108 -5.98 1.45 -1.62
CA VAL A 108 -4.94 0.44 -1.81
C VAL A 108 -3.73 0.79 -0.96
N ILE A 109 -3.33 -0.13 -0.08
CA ILE A 109 -2.21 0.07 0.84
C ILE A 109 -1.29 -1.15 0.87
N ALA A 110 0.00 -0.93 1.12
CA ALA A 110 0.89 -2.04 1.47
C ALA A 110 0.73 -2.41 2.95
N GLY A 111 0.48 -3.68 3.23
CA GLY A 111 0.15 -4.20 4.57
C GLY A 111 1.31 -4.24 5.57
N ASP A 112 2.50 -3.79 5.17
CA ASP A 112 3.72 -3.83 5.97
C ASP A 112 4.18 -2.46 6.51
N ASN A 113 3.30 -1.45 6.46
CA ASN A 113 3.60 -0.10 6.92
C ASN A 113 3.24 0.11 8.40
N VAL A 114 4.14 0.73 9.13
CA VAL A 114 3.91 1.22 10.51
C VAL A 114 3.90 2.74 10.47
N LEU A 115 2.82 3.36 10.97
CA LEU A 115 2.55 4.79 10.89
C LEU A 115 2.33 5.38 12.29
N ASP A 116 2.84 6.60 12.54
CA ASP A 116 2.49 7.35 13.75
C ASP A 116 1.31 8.30 13.55
N PHE A 117 0.66 8.25 12.39
CA PHE A 117 -0.47 9.09 12.00
C PHE A 117 -1.62 8.25 11.44
N SER A 118 -2.84 8.79 11.53
CA SER A 118 -4.04 8.16 10.99
C SER A 118 -4.16 8.36 9.48
N LEU A 119 -4.57 7.30 8.76
CA LEU A 119 -4.94 7.36 7.35
C LEU A 119 -6.30 8.01 7.10
N THR A 120 -7.09 8.25 8.14
CA THR A 120 -8.43 8.84 8.02
C THR A 120 -8.41 10.23 7.37
N LYS A 121 -7.38 11.05 7.66
CA LYS A 121 -7.20 12.36 7.01
C LYS A 121 -6.97 12.23 5.50
N PHE A 122 -6.20 11.22 5.08
CA PHE A 122 -5.99 10.94 3.66
C PHE A 122 -7.28 10.49 2.98
N MET A 123 -8.03 9.60 3.63
CA MET A 123 -9.31 9.12 3.10
C MET A 123 -10.32 10.28 2.97
N GLN A 124 -10.42 11.16 3.99
CA GLN A 124 -11.27 12.34 3.92
C GLN A 124 -10.86 13.27 2.77
N TYR A 125 -9.56 13.56 2.64
CA TYR A 125 -9.03 14.36 1.55
C TYR A 125 -9.40 13.78 0.18
N ALA A 126 -9.23 12.47 -0.02
CA ALA A 126 -9.54 11.81 -1.28
C ALA A 126 -11.04 11.85 -1.60
N LEU A 127 -11.90 11.58 -0.60
CA LEU A 127 -13.36 11.65 -0.75
C LEU A 127 -13.85 13.07 -1.08
N GLU A 128 -13.26 14.10 -0.45
CA GLU A 128 -13.58 15.50 -0.73
C GLU A 128 -13.15 15.94 -2.13
N LYS A 129 -12.00 15.43 -2.61
CA LYS A 129 -11.50 15.68 -3.96
C LYS A 129 -12.33 14.98 -5.04
N GLY A 130 -12.87 13.79 -4.75
CA GLY A 130 -13.64 12.98 -5.71
C GLY A 130 -12.84 12.51 -6.92
N ILE A 131 -11.52 12.43 -6.82
CA ILE A 131 -10.57 11.95 -7.83
C ILE A 131 -9.55 11.03 -7.18
N SER A 132 -8.79 10.29 -7.98
CA SER A 132 -7.71 9.45 -7.46
C SER A 132 -6.63 10.26 -6.76
N CYS A 133 -6.21 9.78 -5.59
CA CYS A 133 -5.26 10.48 -4.73
C CYS A 133 -4.16 9.55 -4.25
N ILE A 134 -2.99 10.13 -3.97
CA ILE A 134 -1.85 9.45 -3.35
C ILE A 134 -1.36 10.24 -2.14
N MET A 135 -0.55 9.61 -1.30
CA MET A 135 0.26 10.35 -0.33
C MET A 135 1.63 10.71 -0.89
N ARG A 136 2.24 11.76 -0.32
CA ARG A 136 3.62 12.15 -0.58
C ARG A 136 4.37 12.47 0.69
N TYR A 137 5.70 12.35 0.65
CA TYR A 137 6.60 12.85 1.69
C TYR A 137 7.87 13.41 1.07
N PHE A 138 8.52 14.35 1.76
CA PHE A 138 9.78 14.92 1.31
C PHE A 138 10.97 14.07 1.77
N GLU A 139 11.84 13.66 0.82
CA GLU A 139 13.05 12.88 1.10
C GLU A 139 14.30 13.66 0.66
N PRO A 140 15.13 14.13 1.62
CA PRO A 140 16.34 14.89 1.30
C PRO A 140 17.51 14.02 0.79
N GLU A 141 17.49 12.70 1.07
CA GLU A 141 18.60 11.82 0.79
C GLU A 141 18.51 11.20 -0.63
N ALA A 142 19.42 11.58 -1.52
CA ALA A 142 19.44 11.09 -2.91
C ALA A 142 19.45 9.54 -3.03
N LYS A 143 20.14 8.84 -2.10
CA LYS A 143 20.19 7.38 -2.07
C LYS A 143 18.84 6.72 -1.76
N LYS A 144 17.94 7.42 -1.06
CA LYS A 144 16.59 6.94 -0.76
C LYS A 144 15.62 7.24 -1.90
N LEU A 145 15.80 8.38 -2.57
CA LEU A 145 15.02 8.74 -3.76
C LEU A 145 15.10 7.67 -4.84
N SER A 146 16.28 7.15 -5.15
CA SER A 146 16.46 6.11 -6.18
C SER A 146 15.88 4.72 -5.79
N LYS A 147 15.34 4.59 -4.58
CA LYS A 147 14.67 3.36 -4.09
C LYS A 147 13.17 3.55 -3.90
N SER A 148 12.66 4.73 -4.17
CA SER A 148 11.27 5.14 -3.93
C SER A 148 10.59 5.52 -5.24
N GLY A 149 9.25 5.54 -5.24
CA GLY A 149 8.50 6.23 -6.26
C GLY A 149 8.69 7.74 -6.11
N VAL A 150 9.18 8.44 -7.13
CA VAL A 150 9.42 9.88 -7.12
C VAL A 150 8.39 10.56 -8.00
N ILE A 151 7.77 11.64 -7.48
CA ILE A 151 6.71 12.39 -8.17
C ILE A 151 7.16 13.83 -8.46
N THR A 152 6.67 14.40 -9.55
CA THR A 152 6.68 15.84 -9.80
C THR A 152 5.28 16.40 -9.65
N LEU A 153 5.16 17.58 -9.09
CA LEU A 153 3.89 18.21 -8.75
C LEU A 153 3.66 19.48 -9.57
N GLY A 154 2.42 19.68 -9.95
CA GLY A 154 1.90 20.92 -10.50
C GLY A 154 1.19 21.76 -9.46
N ASP A 155 0.39 22.71 -9.93
CA ASP A 155 -0.43 23.57 -9.08
C ASP A 155 -1.50 22.75 -8.33
N GLY A 156 -1.77 23.12 -7.08
CA GLY A 156 -2.81 22.48 -6.27
C GLY A 156 -2.54 21.02 -5.92
N ASP A 157 -1.26 20.62 -5.89
CA ASP A 157 -0.83 19.26 -5.55
C ASP A 157 -1.16 18.18 -6.60
N GLU A 158 -1.42 18.58 -7.84
CA GLU A 158 -1.59 17.65 -8.95
C GLU A 158 -0.29 16.89 -9.24
N VAL A 159 -0.38 15.58 -9.45
CA VAL A 159 0.74 14.72 -9.83
C VAL A 159 0.93 14.79 -11.35
N LEU A 160 1.94 15.52 -11.81
CA LEU A 160 2.25 15.65 -13.24
C LEU A 160 2.97 14.43 -13.79
N GLU A 161 3.86 13.84 -12.98
CA GLU A 161 4.64 12.67 -13.36
C GLU A 161 5.05 11.86 -12.14
N MET A 162 5.15 10.54 -12.32
CA MET A 162 5.75 9.64 -11.36
C MET A 162 6.71 8.68 -12.05
N ALA A 163 7.85 8.43 -11.40
CA ALA A 163 8.83 7.42 -11.80
C ALA A 163 9.14 6.50 -10.63
N GLU A 164 8.98 5.19 -10.83
CA GLU A 164 9.30 4.20 -9.81
C GLU A 164 10.80 3.90 -9.82
N LYS A 165 11.48 4.12 -8.68
CA LYS A 165 12.93 3.90 -8.46
C LYS A 165 13.80 4.50 -9.57
N PRO A 166 13.68 5.79 -9.89
CA PRO A 166 14.42 6.41 -10.99
C PRO A 166 15.92 6.45 -10.69
N ALA A 167 16.74 6.19 -11.72
CA ALA A 167 18.19 6.34 -11.61
C ALA A 167 18.60 7.80 -11.35
N VAL A 168 17.84 8.75 -11.92
CA VAL A 168 18.00 10.20 -11.71
C VAL A 168 16.63 10.74 -11.25
N PRO A 169 16.46 11.01 -9.94
CA PRO A 169 15.23 11.56 -9.41
C PRO A 169 14.95 12.97 -9.92
N ALA A 170 13.72 13.23 -10.36
CA ALA A 170 13.32 14.56 -10.88
C ALA A 170 12.92 15.54 -9.76
N SER A 171 12.69 15.05 -8.54
CA SER A 171 12.32 15.85 -7.37
C SER A 171 12.73 15.16 -6.07
N ASN A 172 12.44 15.81 -4.94
CA ASN A 172 12.58 15.22 -3.59
C ASN A 172 11.26 14.69 -3.03
N TRP A 173 10.16 14.72 -3.79
CA TRP A 173 8.89 14.21 -3.34
C TRP A 173 8.74 12.73 -3.68
N CYS A 174 8.48 11.92 -2.65
CA CYS A 174 8.28 10.49 -2.77
C CYS A 174 6.82 10.09 -2.54
N CYS A 175 6.38 9.05 -3.22
CA CYS A 175 5.07 8.44 -3.06
C CYS A 175 5.20 7.17 -2.19
N PRO A 176 4.68 7.15 -0.96
CA PRO A 176 4.54 5.93 -0.18
C PRO A 176 3.35 5.10 -0.68
N PRO A 177 3.25 3.81 -0.35
CA PRO A 177 2.24 2.92 -0.90
C PRO A 177 0.86 3.08 -0.25
N PHE A 178 0.27 4.27 -0.40
CA PHE A 178 -1.08 4.63 0.02
C PHE A 178 -1.76 5.34 -1.15
N TYR A 179 -2.73 4.66 -1.75
CA TYR A 179 -3.41 5.10 -2.96
C TYR A 179 -4.92 5.02 -2.77
N TYR A 180 -5.63 6.06 -3.14
CA TYR A 180 -7.06 6.02 -3.33
C TYR A 180 -7.34 6.06 -4.83
N TYR A 181 -8.07 5.10 -5.33
CA TYR A 181 -8.55 5.05 -6.69
C TYR A 181 -10.07 5.23 -6.71
N THR A 182 -10.57 6.12 -7.58
CA THR A 182 -11.99 6.11 -7.92
C THR A 182 -12.38 4.78 -8.55
N ALA A 183 -13.66 4.43 -8.51
CA ALA A 183 -14.17 3.23 -9.16
C ALA A 183 -13.78 3.16 -10.65
N GLU A 184 -13.85 4.28 -11.35
CA GLU A 184 -13.47 4.39 -12.76
C GLU A 184 -11.98 4.10 -12.97
N ASP A 185 -11.11 4.76 -12.19
CA ASP A 185 -9.66 4.58 -12.30
C ASP A 185 -9.22 3.17 -11.86
N ALA A 186 -9.88 2.59 -10.88
CA ALA A 186 -9.64 1.20 -10.47
C ALA A 186 -9.87 0.20 -11.61
N GLN A 187 -10.88 0.42 -12.46
CA GLN A 187 -11.15 -0.43 -13.63
C GLN A 187 -10.11 -0.27 -14.75
N LEU A 188 -9.28 0.78 -14.72
CA LEU A 188 -8.22 0.98 -15.70
C LEU A 188 -6.94 0.19 -15.40
N VAL A 189 -6.82 -0.52 -14.25
CA VAL A 189 -5.61 -1.29 -13.87
C VAL A 189 -5.22 -2.28 -14.96
N ARG A 190 -6.18 -3.05 -15.51
CA ARG A 190 -5.95 -3.96 -16.64
C ARG A 190 -5.34 -3.23 -17.83
N LYS A 191 -5.95 -2.11 -18.25
CA LYS A 191 -5.47 -1.30 -19.36
C LYS A 191 -4.05 -0.78 -19.10
N GLY A 192 -3.74 -0.37 -17.85
CA GLY A 192 -2.39 0.02 -17.46
C GLY A 192 -1.38 -1.10 -17.69
N ILE A 193 -1.68 -2.33 -17.25
CA ILE A 193 -0.83 -3.51 -17.43
C ILE A 193 -0.64 -3.80 -18.94
N GLU A 194 -1.70 -3.83 -19.73
CA GLU A 194 -1.67 -4.05 -21.16
C GLU A 194 -0.89 -2.97 -21.92
N SER A 195 -0.89 -1.74 -21.39
CA SER A 195 -0.11 -0.60 -21.92
C SER A 195 1.36 -0.60 -21.45
N GLY A 196 1.78 -1.60 -20.70
CA GLY A 196 3.17 -1.79 -20.26
C GLY A 196 3.55 -1.01 -19.00
N CYS A 197 2.62 -0.63 -18.13
CA CYS A 197 3.01 -0.16 -16.80
C CYS A 197 3.75 -1.28 -16.06
N GLY A 198 4.75 -0.93 -15.26
CA GLY A 198 5.46 -1.90 -14.42
C GLY A 198 4.49 -2.62 -13.47
N THR A 199 4.74 -3.89 -13.16
CA THR A 199 3.83 -4.70 -12.33
C THR A 199 4.35 -5.01 -10.94
N ASP A 200 5.65 -4.88 -10.68
CA ASP A 200 6.29 -5.27 -9.42
C ASP A 200 5.93 -4.31 -8.26
N ALA A 201 6.06 -3.02 -8.47
CA ALA A 201 5.76 -2.00 -7.45
C ALA A 201 4.38 -1.37 -7.69
N PRO A 202 3.57 -1.13 -6.63
CA PRO A 202 2.23 -0.60 -6.78
C PRO A 202 2.21 0.83 -7.37
N GLY A 203 3.25 1.63 -7.11
CA GLY A 203 3.41 2.96 -7.67
C GLY A 203 3.57 3.00 -9.20
N SER A 204 3.91 1.87 -9.83
CA SER A 204 3.98 1.79 -11.29
C SER A 204 2.64 2.04 -11.97
N TYR A 205 1.54 1.70 -11.30
CA TYR A 205 0.21 2.02 -11.81
C TYR A 205 -0.06 3.54 -11.76
N ILE A 206 0.31 4.23 -10.69
CA ILE A 206 0.21 5.69 -10.59
C ILE A 206 1.07 6.37 -11.68
N ALA A 207 2.27 5.85 -11.94
CA ALA A 207 3.14 6.39 -12.99
C ALA A 207 2.51 6.35 -14.39
N TRP A 208 1.60 5.41 -14.63
CA TRP A 208 0.79 5.34 -15.84
C TRP A 208 -0.48 6.17 -15.70
N LEU A 209 -1.21 6.07 -14.59
CA LEU A 209 -2.53 6.65 -14.36
C LEU A 209 -2.48 8.19 -14.42
N CYS A 210 -1.49 8.85 -13.81
CA CYS A 210 -1.38 10.31 -13.78
C CYS A 210 -1.20 10.94 -15.17
N ARG A 211 -0.93 10.12 -16.20
CA ARG A 211 -0.93 10.53 -17.61
C ARG A 211 -2.27 10.31 -18.31
N GLN A 212 -3.23 9.67 -17.64
CA GLN A 212 -4.56 9.37 -18.19
C GLN A 212 -5.64 10.23 -17.56
N THR A 213 -5.55 10.44 -16.25
CA THR A 213 -6.53 11.17 -15.43
C THR A 213 -5.79 12.06 -14.42
N ALA A 214 -6.51 13.02 -13.81
CA ALA A 214 -5.97 13.84 -12.75
C ALA A 214 -5.76 12.98 -11.49
N VAL A 215 -4.57 13.06 -10.90
CA VAL A 215 -4.21 12.44 -9.61
C VAL A 215 -3.65 13.53 -8.71
N HIS A 216 -4.09 13.60 -7.46
CA HIS A 216 -3.59 14.58 -6.50
C HIS A 216 -2.82 13.92 -5.34
N ALA A 217 -1.89 14.67 -4.74
CA ALA A 217 -1.00 14.14 -3.70
C ALA A 217 -1.18 14.92 -2.39
N MET A 218 -1.62 14.23 -1.33
CA MET A 218 -1.65 14.77 0.03
C MET A 218 -0.31 14.53 0.74
N GLU A 219 0.24 15.54 1.40
CA GLU A 219 1.44 15.37 2.22
C GLU A 219 1.14 14.56 3.49
N MET A 220 2.02 13.60 3.80
CA MET A 220 1.91 12.81 5.03
C MET A 220 1.98 13.71 6.27
N PRO A 221 1.03 13.60 7.20
CA PRO A 221 1.02 14.42 8.42
C PRO A 221 1.99 13.94 9.50
N GLY A 222 2.63 12.80 9.30
CA GLY A 222 3.50 12.16 10.27
C GLY A 222 4.56 11.29 9.62
N LYS A 223 5.03 10.29 10.36
CA LYS A 223 6.16 9.43 9.98
C LYS A 223 5.69 8.02 9.65
N ARG A 224 6.26 7.47 8.58
CA ARG A 224 6.23 6.06 8.23
C ARG A 224 7.53 5.40 8.69
N TYR A 225 7.43 4.33 9.46
CA TYR A 225 8.56 3.53 9.92
C TYR A 225 8.83 2.41 8.92
N ASP A 226 10.03 2.37 8.38
CA ASP A 226 10.44 1.30 7.46
C ASP A 226 11.00 0.11 8.24
N ILE A 227 10.40 -1.05 8.01
CA ILE A 227 10.88 -2.33 8.53
C ILE A 227 11.51 -3.12 7.38
N GLY A 228 12.74 -2.78 7.07
CA GLY A 228 13.48 -3.35 5.96
C GLY A 228 14.32 -4.59 6.31
N ASN A 229 14.68 -4.77 7.59
CA ASN A 229 15.51 -5.86 8.11
C ASN A 229 15.27 -6.06 9.62
N LEU A 230 15.93 -7.05 10.23
CA LEU A 230 15.78 -7.37 11.66
C LEU A 230 16.12 -6.20 12.57
N GLU A 231 17.20 -5.47 12.28
CA GLU A 231 17.64 -4.31 13.10
C GLU A 231 16.58 -3.20 13.09
N SER A 232 16.04 -2.85 11.91
CA SER A 232 14.99 -1.85 11.80
C SER A 232 13.68 -2.31 12.45
N TYR A 233 13.38 -3.61 12.44
CA TYR A 233 12.22 -4.16 13.13
C TYR A 233 12.35 -4.01 14.66
N GLU A 234 13.49 -4.42 15.25
CA GLU A 234 13.70 -4.26 16.70
C GLU A 234 13.71 -2.79 17.13
N LYS A 235 14.27 -1.90 16.29
CA LYS A 235 14.20 -0.46 16.53
C LYS A 235 12.76 0.06 16.55
N VAL A 236 11.95 -0.32 15.56
CA VAL A 236 10.54 0.10 15.50
C VAL A 236 9.77 -0.45 16.71
N LYS A 237 9.98 -1.70 17.11
CA LYS A 237 9.37 -2.27 18.33
C LYS A 237 9.68 -1.48 19.59
N ALA A 238 10.90 -0.95 19.70
CA ALA A 238 11.34 -0.20 20.89
C ALA A 238 10.82 1.25 20.88
N GLU A 239 10.66 1.87 19.71
CA GLU A 239 10.35 3.31 19.57
C GLU A 239 8.89 3.61 19.28
N TYR A 240 8.11 2.64 18.79
CA TYR A 240 6.75 2.87 18.34
C TYR A 240 5.76 2.99 19.50
N ASN A 241 5.02 4.09 19.51
CA ASN A 241 4.04 4.42 20.56
C ASN A 241 2.58 4.47 20.06
N GLY A 242 2.33 3.89 18.88
CA GLY A 242 1.00 3.90 18.27
C GLY A 242 0.75 5.10 17.35
N ILE A 243 -0.48 5.18 16.85
CA ILE A 243 -0.97 6.28 16.02
C ILE A 243 -1.33 7.45 16.94
N THR A 244 -0.65 8.58 16.77
CA THR A 244 -0.76 9.76 17.67
C THR A 244 -1.13 11.06 16.96
N LYS A 245 -1.24 11.08 15.62
CA LYS A 245 -1.49 12.28 14.80
C LYS A 245 -2.65 12.11 13.85
#